data_704c6cca83981710ce725ed6e8287de4
#
_entry.id   704c6cca83981710ce725ed6e8287de4
#
_cell.length_a   1.000
_cell.length_b   1.000
_cell.length_c   1.000
_cell.angle_alpha   90.00
_cell.angle_beta   90.00
_cell.angle_gamma   90.00
#
_symmetry.space_group_name_H-M   'P 1'
#
loop_
_entity.id
_entity.type
_entity.pdbx_description
1 polymer ?
#
loop_
_entity_poly.entity_id
_entity_poly.type
_entity_poly.pdbx_seq_one_letter_code
_entity_poly.pdbx_strand_id
1 'polypeptide(L)'
;MAAPILLCDTTGMSNDRWLECRMHGPKGDIPYTIGGSDVAAIFGVSPWTTPLELWMIKRGRMKPKPKDNADQLEMGHLLEPIAAYWYAKKSGNYVYDDKGLYQHADHPYALANFDRRYERASDGQPGILECKSCTYHKAEDWADDAIPLYYEFQLRFYLAVADVQHGAFSCFWGNNPANDLAMPEIKRDLVKEDMIFD
;
A
#
# COMPACT_ATOMS: atom_id res chain seq x y z
N MET A 1 0.29 -4.04 -20.95
CA MET A 1 -0.94 -4.22 -20.15
C MET A 1 -1.77 -2.96 -20.24
N ALA A 2 -3.05 -3.01 -19.93
CA ALA A 2 -3.92 -1.83 -20.00
C ALA A 2 -3.66 -0.92 -18.79
N ALA A 3 -3.71 0.40 -19.01
CA ALA A 3 -3.50 1.39 -17.95
C ALA A 3 -4.55 1.25 -16.83
N PRO A 4 -4.21 1.59 -15.58
CA PRO A 4 -5.15 1.55 -14.46
C PRO A 4 -6.35 2.47 -14.69
N ILE A 5 -7.50 2.08 -14.17
CA ILE A 5 -8.73 2.87 -14.27
C ILE A 5 -8.88 3.73 -13.01
N LEU A 6 -8.84 5.05 -13.15
CA LEU A 6 -9.16 5.95 -12.05
C LEU A 6 -10.68 5.91 -11.80
N LEU A 7 -11.09 5.42 -10.64
CA LEU A 7 -12.51 5.33 -10.26
C LEU A 7 -13.02 6.64 -9.65
N CYS A 8 -12.25 7.26 -8.78
CA CYS A 8 -12.57 8.55 -8.16
C CYS A 8 -11.35 9.19 -7.52
N ASP A 9 -11.42 10.50 -7.29
CA ASP A 9 -10.53 11.25 -6.40
C ASP A 9 -11.07 11.13 -4.95
N THR A 10 -10.19 10.82 -4.01
CA THR A 10 -10.54 10.66 -2.59
C THR A 10 -10.23 11.90 -1.75
N THR A 11 -9.79 13.00 -2.35
CA THR A 11 -9.47 14.26 -1.67
C THR A 11 -10.68 14.76 -0.88
N GLY A 12 -10.49 15.01 0.43
CA GLY A 12 -11.54 15.51 1.32
C GLY A 12 -12.65 14.49 1.63
N MET A 13 -12.51 13.24 1.22
CA MET A 13 -13.47 12.17 1.51
C MET A 13 -13.41 11.82 3.01
N SER A 14 -14.59 11.63 3.63
CA SER A 14 -14.61 11.12 5.02
C SER A 14 -14.08 9.68 5.07
N ASN A 15 -13.54 9.29 6.22
CA ASN A 15 -13.00 7.94 6.41
C ASN A 15 -14.05 6.85 6.13
N ASP A 16 -15.29 7.03 6.58
CA ASP A 16 -16.38 6.06 6.34
C ASP A 16 -16.67 5.92 4.85
N ARG A 17 -16.75 7.05 4.13
CA ARG A 17 -16.97 7.03 2.68
C ARG A 17 -15.82 6.40 1.91
N TRP A 18 -14.59 6.68 2.33
CA TRP A 18 -13.39 6.07 1.76
C TRP A 18 -13.37 4.55 1.98
N LEU A 19 -13.70 4.07 3.18
CA LEU A 19 -13.82 2.64 3.47
C LEU A 19 -14.91 1.99 2.61
N GLU A 20 -16.08 2.64 2.46
CA GLU A 20 -17.15 2.15 1.60
C GLU A 20 -16.69 2.03 0.14
N CYS A 21 -16.03 3.05 -0.40
CA CYS A 21 -15.48 3.03 -1.76
C CYS A 21 -14.44 1.90 -1.93
N ARG A 22 -13.63 1.64 -0.92
CA ARG A 22 -12.66 0.53 -0.93
C ARG A 22 -13.32 -0.84 -0.81
N MET A 23 -14.52 -0.94 -0.28
CA MET A 23 -15.25 -2.20 -0.12
C MET A 23 -16.11 -2.56 -1.34
N HIS A 24 -16.65 -1.56 -2.02
CA HIS A 24 -17.68 -1.78 -3.04
C HIS A 24 -17.51 -0.91 -4.30
N GLY A 25 -16.39 -0.20 -4.44
CA GLY A 25 -16.24 0.83 -5.46
C GLY A 25 -17.03 2.10 -5.13
N PRO A 26 -16.75 3.23 -5.79
CA PRO A 26 -17.39 4.51 -5.49
C PRO A 26 -18.89 4.55 -5.81
N LYS A 27 -19.37 3.65 -6.69
CA LYS A 27 -20.80 3.52 -7.06
C LYS A 27 -21.51 2.41 -6.28
N GLY A 28 -20.77 1.61 -5.47
CA GLY A 28 -21.33 0.46 -4.76
C GLY A 28 -21.68 -0.72 -5.67
N ASP A 29 -21.16 -0.75 -6.89
CA ASP A 29 -21.46 -1.72 -7.95
C ASP A 29 -20.48 -2.88 -8.05
N ILE A 30 -19.38 -2.84 -7.28
CA ILE A 30 -18.42 -3.93 -7.19
C ILE A 30 -18.76 -4.75 -5.93
N PRO A 31 -19.21 -5.99 -6.06
CA PRO A 31 -19.74 -6.74 -4.92
C PRO A 31 -18.67 -6.99 -3.83
N TYR A 32 -17.45 -7.23 -4.23
CA TYR A 32 -16.30 -7.45 -3.32
C TYR A 32 -15.04 -6.92 -3.98
N THR A 33 -14.26 -6.18 -3.20
CA THR A 33 -12.97 -5.66 -3.65
C THR A 33 -11.85 -6.20 -2.79
N ILE A 34 -10.67 -6.30 -3.38
CA ILE A 34 -9.42 -6.63 -2.72
C ILE A 34 -8.51 -5.41 -2.81
N GLY A 35 -7.97 -5.00 -1.69
CA GLY A 35 -6.94 -3.97 -1.61
C GLY A 35 -5.56 -4.56 -1.31
N GLY A 36 -4.49 -3.79 -1.48
CA GLY A 36 -3.12 -4.28 -1.25
C GLY A 36 -2.90 -4.84 0.15
N SER A 37 -3.52 -4.25 1.19
CA SER A 37 -3.44 -4.76 2.57
C SER A 37 -4.16 -6.10 2.78
N ASP A 38 -5.06 -6.50 1.88
CA ASP A 38 -5.78 -7.77 1.98
C ASP A 38 -4.94 -8.94 1.44
N VAL A 39 -4.02 -8.68 0.52
CA VAL A 39 -3.24 -9.72 -0.19
C VAL A 39 -2.45 -10.58 0.79
N ALA A 40 -1.76 -9.96 1.74
CA ALA A 40 -1.02 -10.70 2.76
C ALA A 40 -1.92 -11.64 3.59
N ALA A 41 -3.17 -11.25 3.84
CA ALA A 41 -4.13 -12.11 4.54
C ALA A 41 -4.60 -13.26 3.65
N ILE A 42 -4.81 -13.05 2.35
CA ILE A 42 -5.17 -14.12 1.40
C ILE A 42 -4.09 -15.21 1.39
N PHE A 43 -2.82 -14.82 1.38
CA PHE A 43 -1.67 -15.75 1.40
C PHE A 43 -1.32 -16.29 2.79
N GLY A 44 -2.07 -15.93 3.83
CA GLY A 44 -1.86 -16.43 5.20
C GLY A 44 -0.58 -15.91 5.88
N VAL A 45 0.02 -14.85 5.35
CA VAL A 45 1.25 -14.23 5.91
C VAL A 45 0.99 -12.93 6.68
N SER A 46 -0.27 -12.49 6.74
CA SER A 46 -0.64 -11.32 7.53
C SER A 46 -0.55 -11.62 9.03
N PRO A 47 0.12 -10.77 9.82
CA PRO A 47 0.13 -10.93 11.28
C PRO A 47 -1.18 -10.48 11.96
N TRP A 48 -2.12 -9.88 11.21
CA TRP A 48 -3.32 -9.24 11.78
C TRP A 48 -4.62 -9.95 11.44
N THR A 49 -4.69 -10.60 10.28
CA THR A 49 -5.95 -11.14 9.75
C THR A 49 -5.68 -12.45 9.03
N THR A 50 -6.43 -13.49 9.36
CA THR A 50 -6.36 -14.78 8.67
C THR A 50 -7.16 -14.75 7.36
N PRO A 51 -6.91 -15.68 6.41
CA PRO A 51 -7.70 -15.79 5.18
C PRO A 51 -9.21 -15.96 5.45
N LEU A 52 -9.56 -16.77 6.45
CA LEU A 52 -10.96 -16.99 6.83
C LEU A 52 -11.62 -15.74 7.39
N GLU A 53 -10.94 -15.02 8.28
CA GLU A 53 -11.45 -13.76 8.85
C GLU A 53 -11.65 -12.73 7.74
N LEU A 54 -10.69 -12.57 6.83
CA LEU A 54 -10.83 -11.67 5.68
C LEU A 54 -12.04 -12.04 4.83
N TRP A 55 -12.20 -13.31 4.48
CA TRP A 55 -13.34 -13.78 3.71
C TRP A 55 -14.68 -13.48 4.40
N MET A 56 -14.77 -13.73 5.71
CA MET A 56 -15.98 -13.44 6.49
C MET A 56 -16.29 -11.96 6.53
N ILE A 57 -15.28 -11.11 6.68
CA ILE A 57 -15.42 -9.63 6.65
C ILE A 57 -15.92 -9.17 5.28
N LYS A 58 -15.25 -9.61 4.20
CA LYS A 58 -15.61 -9.23 2.83
C LYS A 58 -17.03 -9.69 2.47
N ARG A 59 -17.49 -10.82 3.01
CA ARG A 59 -18.85 -11.34 2.83
C ARG A 59 -19.89 -10.72 3.79
N GLY A 60 -19.49 -9.76 4.61
CA GLY A 60 -20.40 -9.14 5.60
C GLY A 60 -20.86 -10.08 6.71
N ARG A 61 -20.21 -11.24 6.88
CA ARG A 61 -20.55 -12.26 7.90
C ARG A 61 -19.86 -11.99 9.24
N MET A 62 -18.86 -11.12 9.24
CA MET A 62 -18.15 -10.72 10.45
C MET A 62 -17.81 -9.22 10.32
N LYS A 63 -17.92 -8.49 11.41
CA LYS A 63 -17.38 -7.12 11.47
C LYS A 63 -15.87 -7.17 11.70
N PRO A 64 -15.09 -6.24 11.12
CA PRO A 64 -13.68 -6.10 11.49
C PRO A 64 -13.56 -5.96 13.00
N LYS A 65 -12.52 -6.58 13.58
CA LYS A 65 -12.22 -6.39 15.01
C LYS A 65 -11.94 -4.91 15.28
N PRO A 66 -12.39 -4.36 16.41
CA PRO A 66 -11.93 -3.05 16.84
C PRO A 66 -10.39 -3.03 16.82
N LYS A 67 -9.83 -1.97 16.30
CA LYS A 67 -8.37 -1.82 16.28
C LYS A 67 -7.94 -1.26 17.64
N ASP A 68 -7.34 -2.09 18.49
CA ASP A 68 -6.79 -1.68 19.79
C ASP A 68 -5.59 -0.71 19.63
N ASN A 69 -5.18 -0.43 18.39
CA ASN A 69 -4.05 0.43 18.01
C ASN A 69 -4.48 1.65 17.19
N ALA A 70 -5.65 2.22 17.47
CA ALA A 70 -6.17 3.39 16.74
C ALA A 70 -5.18 4.56 16.72
N ASP A 71 -4.58 4.88 17.88
CA ASP A 71 -3.58 5.95 18.02
C ASP A 71 -2.32 5.67 17.18
N GLN A 72 -1.89 4.40 17.08
CA GLN A 72 -0.75 4.02 16.24
C GLN A 72 -1.06 4.17 14.75
N LEU A 73 -2.28 3.89 14.34
CA LEU A 73 -2.71 4.08 12.95
C LEU A 73 -2.81 5.55 12.61
N GLU A 74 -3.36 6.37 13.52
CA GLU A 74 -3.38 7.83 13.36
C GLU A 74 -1.96 8.39 13.28
N MET A 75 -1.07 7.97 14.19
CA MET A 75 0.34 8.34 14.15
C MET A 75 0.99 7.92 12.83
N GLY A 76 0.67 6.73 12.31
CA GLY A 76 1.14 6.26 11.00
C GLY A 76 0.79 7.27 9.90
N HIS A 77 -0.47 7.68 9.80
CA HIS A 77 -0.92 8.67 8.82
C HIS A 77 -0.25 10.04 8.98
N LEU A 78 -0.03 10.48 10.23
CA LEU A 78 0.69 11.74 10.50
C LEU A 78 2.16 11.68 10.09
N LEU A 79 2.78 10.51 10.13
CA LEU A 79 4.17 10.29 9.76
C LEU A 79 4.39 10.02 8.26
N GLU A 80 3.36 9.66 7.49
CA GLU A 80 3.47 9.43 6.05
C GLU A 80 4.13 10.60 5.29
N PRO A 81 3.74 11.89 5.49
CA PRO A 81 4.39 13.01 4.82
C PRO A 81 5.88 13.15 5.18
N ILE A 82 6.25 12.80 6.42
CA ILE A 82 7.63 12.84 6.90
C ILE A 82 8.47 11.76 6.22
N ALA A 83 7.93 10.54 6.14
CA ALA A 83 8.57 9.43 5.43
C ALA A 83 8.77 9.76 3.94
N ALA A 84 7.74 10.31 3.28
CA ALA A 84 7.80 10.74 1.89
C ALA A 84 8.84 11.84 1.66
N TYR A 85 8.90 12.83 2.55
CA TYR A 85 9.90 13.91 2.48
C TYR A 85 11.34 13.37 2.56
N TRP A 86 11.61 12.45 3.49
CA TRP A 86 12.96 11.91 3.65
C TRP A 86 13.35 10.99 2.50
N TYR A 87 12.40 10.22 1.95
CA TYR A 87 12.63 9.46 0.73
C TYR A 87 13.01 10.38 -0.43
N ALA A 88 12.22 11.43 -0.71
CA ALA A 88 12.51 12.39 -1.77
C ALA A 88 13.89 13.04 -1.60
N LYS A 89 14.20 13.47 -0.37
CA LYS A 89 15.47 14.15 -0.06
C LYS A 89 16.70 13.24 -0.23
N LYS A 90 16.59 11.95 0.12
CA LYS A 90 17.71 11.02 0.05
C LYS A 90 17.87 10.38 -1.31
N SER A 91 16.79 10.03 -1.98
CA SER A 91 16.82 9.39 -3.31
C SER A 91 17.03 10.40 -4.46
N GLY A 92 16.65 11.65 -4.24
CA GLY A 92 16.57 12.66 -5.29
C GLY A 92 15.38 12.50 -6.23
N ASN A 93 14.52 11.51 -6.00
CA ASN A 93 13.32 11.28 -6.80
C ASN A 93 12.28 12.38 -6.55
N TYR A 94 11.50 12.74 -7.58
CA TYR A 94 10.38 13.65 -7.44
C TYR A 94 9.17 12.91 -6.87
N VAL A 95 8.77 13.21 -5.64
CA VAL A 95 7.65 12.57 -4.94
C VAL A 95 6.45 13.50 -4.91
N TYR A 96 5.26 12.95 -5.21
CA TYR A 96 4.02 13.71 -5.22
C TYR A 96 2.83 12.91 -4.69
N ASP A 97 1.80 13.63 -4.23
CA ASP A 97 0.54 13.05 -3.76
C ASP A 97 -0.25 12.47 -4.93
N ASP A 98 -0.84 11.29 -4.69
CA ASP A 98 -1.87 10.72 -5.55
C ASP A 98 -3.06 10.28 -4.68
N LYS A 99 -4.16 11.00 -4.81
CA LYS A 99 -5.40 10.74 -4.05
C LYS A 99 -6.43 9.93 -4.84
N GLY A 100 -5.99 9.24 -5.89
CA GLY A 100 -6.85 8.40 -6.70
C GLY A 100 -7.19 7.06 -6.02
N LEU A 101 -8.41 6.60 -6.22
CA LEU A 101 -8.78 5.19 -6.07
C LEU A 101 -8.73 4.56 -7.45
N TYR A 102 -7.81 3.62 -7.64
CA TYR A 102 -7.55 2.96 -8.92
C TYR A 102 -8.06 1.53 -8.93
N GLN A 103 -8.50 1.09 -10.10
CA GLN A 103 -8.90 -0.28 -10.38
C GLN A 103 -7.94 -0.91 -11.39
N HIS A 104 -7.57 -2.16 -11.17
CA HIS A 104 -6.81 -2.94 -12.13
C HIS A 104 -7.62 -3.12 -13.43
N ALA A 105 -6.98 -2.94 -14.57
CA ALA A 105 -7.67 -2.97 -15.87
C ALA A 105 -8.34 -4.33 -16.18
N ASP A 106 -7.65 -5.44 -15.85
CA ASP A 106 -8.10 -6.79 -16.15
C ASP A 106 -8.76 -7.49 -14.94
N HIS A 107 -8.58 -6.97 -13.71
CA HIS A 107 -9.11 -7.53 -12.47
C HIS A 107 -9.98 -6.49 -11.74
N PRO A 108 -11.25 -6.31 -12.12
CA PRO A 108 -12.11 -5.23 -11.59
C PRO A 108 -12.34 -5.24 -10.07
N TYR A 109 -12.07 -6.37 -9.41
CA TYR A 109 -12.14 -6.49 -7.96
C TYR A 109 -10.90 -5.92 -7.24
N ALA A 110 -9.79 -5.69 -7.96
CA ALA A 110 -8.53 -5.23 -7.41
C ALA A 110 -8.48 -3.70 -7.40
N LEU A 111 -8.52 -3.11 -6.20
CA LEU A 111 -8.51 -1.67 -5.99
C LEU A 111 -7.29 -1.22 -5.20
N ALA A 112 -6.74 -0.07 -5.56
CA ALA A 112 -5.59 0.53 -4.87
C ALA A 112 -5.76 2.02 -4.63
N ASN A 113 -5.34 2.48 -3.44
CA ASN A 113 -4.91 3.84 -3.17
C ASN A 113 -3.42 3.78 -2.84
N PHE A 114 -2.66 4.71 -3.36
CA PHE A 114 -1.22 4.79 -3.12
C PHE A 114 -0.94 5.89 -2.10
N ASP A 115 0.05 5.67 -1.21
CA ASP A 115 0.46 6.73 -0.28
C ASP A 115 1.06 7.89 -1.06
N ARG A 116 1.99 7.58 -2.00
CA ARG A 116 2.62 8.57 -2.91
C ARG A 116 2.97 7.91 -4.24
N ARG A 117 3.15 8.74 -5.25
CA ARG A 117 3.88 8.38 -6.46
C ARG A 117 5.21 9.09 -6.51
N TYR A 118 6.12 8.59 -7.30
CA TYR A 118 7.37 9.26 -7.58
C TYR A 118 7.79 9.11 -9.04
N GLU A 119 8.63 10.03 -9.49
CA GLU A 119 9.40 9.93 -10.74
C GLU A 119 10.87 9.75 -10.37
N ARG A 120 11.50 8.74 -10.93
CA ARG A 120 12.91 8.44 -10.68
C ARG A 120 13.79 9.52 -11.28
N ALA A 121 14.73 10.04 -10.48
CA ALA A 121 15.67 11.08 -10.92
C ALA A 121 16.60 10.60 -12.05
N SER A 122 16.85 9.28 -12.13
CA SER A 122 17.80 8.70 -13.10
C SER A 122 17.25 8.59 -14.53
N ASP A 123 15.95 8.37 -14.71
CA ASP A 123 15.36 8.03 -15.99
C ASP A 123 13.90 8.51 -16.18
N GLY A 124 13.33 9.21 -15.19
CA GLY A 124 11.97 9.72 -15.23
C GLY A 124 10.89 8.63 -15.15
N GLN A 125 11.24 7.38 -14.90
CA GLN A 125 10.25 6.31 -14.80
C GLN A 125 9.36 6.48 -13.57
N PRO A 126 8.03 6.26 -13.70
CA PRO A 126 7.11 6.35 -12.59
C PRO A 126 7.26 5.19 -11.61
N GLY A 127 6.99 5.44 -10.34
CA GLY A 127 6.97 4.44 -9.30
C GLY A 127 5.94 4.73 -8.22
N ILE A 128 5.70 3.72 -7.37
CA ILE A 128 4.84 3.79 -6.19
C ILE A 128 5.71 3.83 -4.94
N LEU A 129 5.47 4.79 -4.08
CA LEU A 129 6.10 4.89 -2.76
C LEU A 129 5.08 4.53 -1.69
N GLU A 130 5.38 3.52 -0.91
CA GLU A 130 4.63 3.12 0.27
C GLU A 130 5.34 3.62 1.53
N CYS A 131 4.65 4.44 2.30
CA CYS A 131 5.16 5.03 3.52
C CYS A 131 4.80 4.17 4.73
N LYS A 132 5.80 3.86 5.56
CA LYS A 132 5.60 3.06 6.77
C LYS A 132 6.25 3.74 7.96
N SER A 133 5.68 3.49 9.13
CA SER A 133 6.33 3.73 10.40
C SER A 133 6.29 2.46 11.23
N CYS A 134 7.35 2.17 11.95
CA CYS A 134 7.40 1.04 12.84
C CYS A 134 8.05 1.43 14.18
N THR A 135 7.94 0.56 15.17
CA THR A 135 8.66 0.76 16.43
C THR A 135 10.12 0.36 16.25
N TYR A 136 11.00 0.89 17.11
CA TYR A 136 12.42 0.55 17.11
C TYR A 136 12.68 -0.97 17.17
N HIS A 137 11.85 -1.73 17.89
CA HIS A 137 11.95 -3.19 17.98
C HIS A 137 11.66 -3.92 16.65
N LYS A 138 11.08 -3.23 15.69
CA LYS A 138 10.78 -3.74 14.34
C LYS A 138 11.76 -3.23 13.28
N ALA A 139 12.76 -2.47 13.68
CA ALA A 139 13.77 -1.95 12.77
C ALA A 139 14.58 -3.08 12.09
N GLU A 140 14.81 -4.19 12.81
CA GLU A 140 15.52 -5.36 12.27
C GLU A 140 14.80 -6.01 11.08
N ASP A 141 13.46 -5.92 11.03
CA ASP A 141 12.67 -6.44 9.92
C ASP A 141 12.96 -5.70 8.59
N TRP A 142 13.64 -4.55 8.66
CA TRP A 142 14.01 -3.68 7.55
C TRP A 142 15.53 -3.58 7.32
N ALA A 143 16.33 -4.36 8.07
CA ALA A 143 17.78 -4.32 7.95
C ALA A 143 18.25 -4.86 6.59
N ASP A 144 19.36 -4.33 6.07
CA ASP A 144 19.98 -4.76 4.81
C ASP A 144 18.98 -4.74 3.61
N ASP A 145 18.15 -3.71 3.54
CA ASP A 145 17.09 -3.54 2.52
C ASP A 145 16.04 -4.68 2.52
N ALA A 146 15.92 -5.41 3.63
CA ALA A 146 14.86 -6.39 3.80
C ALA A 146 13.47 -5.72 3.78
N ILE A 147 12.48 -6.45 3.29
CA ILE A 147 11.08 -6.02 3.29
C ILE A 147 10.27 -7.12 3.97
N PRO A 148 9.51 -6.81 5.03
CA PRO A 148 8.57 -7.78 5.60
C PRO A 148 7.62 -8.32 4.52
N LEU A 149 7.49 -9.65 4.43
CA LEU A 149 6.80 -10.32 3.33
C LEU A 149 5.36 -9.81 3.14
N TYR A 150 4.67 -9.51 4.23
CA TYR A 150 3.29 -8.98 4.17
C TYR A 150 3.20 -7.58 3.56
N TYR A 151 4.25 -6.77 3.65
CA TYR A 151 4.34 -5.49 2.94
C TYR A 151 4.81 -5.68 1.49
N GLU A 152 5.71 -6.63 1.23
CA GLU A 152 6.12 -6.93 -0.15
C GLU A 152 4.90 -7.28 -1.02
N PHE A 153 3.99 -8.14 -0.53
CA PHE A 153 2.74 -8.46 -1.23
C PHE A 153 1.89 -7.22 -1.51
N GLN A 154 1.77 -6.31 -0.54
CA GLN A 154 1.02 -5.06 -0.71
C GLN A 154 1.59 -4.23 -1.86
N LEU A 155 2.91 -4.00 -1.86
CA LEU A 155 3.54 -3.16 -2.88
C LEU A 155 3.51 -3.82 -4.26
N ARG A 156 3.71 -5.14 -4.36
CA ARG A 156 3.59 -5.87 -5.64
C ARG A 156 2.18 -5.74 -6.23
N PHE A 157 1.16 -5.90 -5.41
CA PHE A 157 -0.22 -5.66 -5.83
C PHE A 157 -0.41 -4.23 -6.35
N TYR A 158 0.18 -3.24 -5.69
CA TYR A 158 0.10 -1.84 -6.15
C TYR A 158 0.82 -1.62 -7.48
N LEU A 159 1.98 -2.24 -7.69
CA LEU A 159 2.69 -2.16 -8.98
C LEU A 159 1.84 -2.73 -10.13
N ALA A 160 1.16 -3.85 -9.87
CA ALA A 160 0.27 -4.46 -10.85
C ALA A 160 -0.94 -3.56 -11.15
N VAL A 161 -1.64 -3.06 -10.12
CA VAL A 161 -2.78 -2.15 -10.32
C VAL A 161 -2.38 -0.87 -11.03
N ALA A 162 -1.22 -0.29 -10.69
CA ALA A 162 -0.73 0.96 -11.28
C ALA A 162 -0.10 0.79 -12.66
N ASP A 163 0.20 -0.44 -13.09
CA ASP A 163 0.97 -0.78 -14.30
C ASP A 163 2.33 -0.05 -14.37
N VAL A 164 3.07 -0.04 -13.26
CA VAL A 164 4.39 0.59 -13.15
C VAL A 164 5.49 -0.40 -12.77
N GLN A 165 6.74 -0.10 -13.14
CA GLN A 165 7.86 -1.02 -13.01
C GLN A 165 8.60 -0.93 -11.68
N HIS A 166 8.43 0.15 -10.93
CA HIS A 166 9.23 0.46 -9.75
C HIS A 166 8.35 0.74 -8.54
N GLY A 167 8.73 0.18 -7.40
CA GLY A 167 8.15 0.47 -6.11
C GLY A 167 9.23 0.64 -5.06
N ALA A 168 8.94 1.46 -4.08
CA ALA A 168 9.83 1.72 -2.96
C ALA A 168 9.04 1.79 -1.65
N PHE A 169 9.71 1.48 -0.57
CA PHE A 169 9.26 1.81 0.77
C PHE A 169 10.04 3.00 1.32
N SER A 170 9.40 3.74 2.21
CA SER A 170 10.05 4.63 3.15
C SER A 170 9.56 4.26 4.54
N CYS A 171 10.33 3.48 5.27
CA CYS A 171 9.99 3.05 6.63
C CYS A 171 10.84 3.78 7.65
N PHE A 172 10.17 4.42 8.60
CA PHE A 172 10.79 5.27 9.61
C PHE A 172 10.45 4.76 11.02
N TRP A 173 11.45 4.71 11.94
CA TRP A 173 11.27 4.15 13.30
C TRP A 173 11.84 4.99 14.43
N GLY A 174 12.45 6.14 14.14
CA GLY A 174 13.06 6.99 15.15
C GLY A 174 13.13 8.45 14.73
N ASN A 175 14.07 9.18 15.29
CA ASN A 175 14.23 10.61 15.05
C ASN A 175 15.56 10.98 14.34
N ASN A 176 16.35 9.98 13.95
CA ASN A 176 17.60 10.17 13.22
C ASN A 176 17.51 9.54 11.82
N PRO A 177 17.11 10.31 10.79
CA PRO A 177 16.95 9.78 9.43
C PRO A 177 18.23 9.23 8.79
N ALA A 178 19.38 9.41 9.42
CA ALA A 178 20.64 8.77 8.98
C ALA A 178 20.65 7.26 9.31
N ASN A 179 20.01 6.87 10.42
CA ASN A 179 20.06 5.51 10.95
C ASN A 179 18.67 4.87 11.15
N ASP A 180 17.62 5.68 11.20
CA ASP A 180 16.26 5.28 11.59
C ASP A 180 15.30 5.26 10.39
N LEU A 181 15.82 5.03 9.19
CA LEU A 181 15.07 5.03 7.94
C LEU A 181 15.59 3.94 7.01
N ALA A 182 14.70 3.08 6.54
CA ALA A 182 14.95 2.15 5.44
C ALA A 182 14.20 2.58 4.17
N MET A 183 14.83 2.39 3.02
CA MET A 183 14.25 2.76 1.72
C MET A 183 14.46 1.64 0.68
N PRO A 184 14.04 0.40 0.97
CA PRO A 184 14.19 -0.68 0.02
C PRO A 184 13.33 -0.45 -1.22
N GLU A 185 13.87 -0.84 -2.37
CA GLU A 185 13.20 -0.76 -3.66
C GLU A 185 12.91 -2.15 -4.22
N ILE A 186 11.81 -2.29 -4.92
CA ILE A 186 11.49 -3.50 -5.69
C ILE A 186 11.19 -3.14 -7.14
N LYS A 187 11.49 -4.08 -8.02
CA LYS A 187 11.02 -4.06 -9.40
C LYS A 187 9.80 -4.97 -9.54
N ARG A 188 8.97 -4.64 -10.50
CA ARG A 188 7.84 -5.46 -10.90
C ARG A 188 8.34 -6.86 -11.29
N ASP A 189 7.57 -7.87 -10.93
CA ASP A 189 7.85 -9.28 -11.20
C ASP A 189 6.53 -9.94 -11.62
N LEU A 190 6.38 -10.18 -12.92
CA LEU A 190 5.14 -10.71 -13.50
C LEU A 190 4.80 -12.10 -12.99
N VAL A 191 5.80 -12.93 -12.65
CA VAL A 191 5.54 -14.28 -12.09
C VAL A 191 4.91 -14.18 -10.72
N LYS A 192 5.41 -13.26 -9.88
CA LYS A 192 4.83 -13.01 -8.55
C LYS A 192 3.46 -12.34 -8.64
N GLU A 193 3.24 -11.51 -9.65
CA GLU A 193 1.93 -10.91 -9.91
C GLU A 193 0.90 -11.95 -10.34
N ASP A 194 1.23 -12.82 -11.27
CA ASP A 194 0.35 -13.92 -11.68
C ASP A 194 -0.08 -14.74 -10.45
N MET A 195 0.85 -15.03 -9.53
CA MET A 195 0.52 -15.71 -8.27
C MET A 195 -0.46 -14.93 -7.37
N ILE A 196 -0.47 -13.60 -7.45
CA ILE A 196 -1.36 -12.75 -6.64
C ILE A 196 -2.77 -12.73 -7.22
N PHE A 197 -2.92 -12.86 -8.55
CA PHE A 197 -4.19 -12.70 -9.24
C PHE A 197 -4.86 -14.03 -9.66
N ASP A 198 -4.13 -15.15 -9.62
CA ASP A 198 -4.66 -16.51 -9.83
C ASP A 198 -5.33 -17.09 -8.57
#